data_0caeb26f6efb8c2669648a0b3bae6cec
#
_entry.id   0caeb26f6efb8c2669648a0b3bae6cec
#
_cell.length_a   1.000
_cell.length_b   1.000
_cell.length_c   1.000
_cell.angle_alpha   90.00
_cell.angle_beta   90.00
_cell.angle_gamma   90.00
#
_symmetry.space_group_name_H-M   'P 1'
#
loop_
_entity.id
_entity.type
_entity.pdbx_description
1 polymer ?
#
loop_
_entity_poly.entity_id
_entity_poly.type
_entity_poly.pdbx_seq_one_letter_code
_entity_poly.pdbx_strand_id
1 'polypeptide(L)'
;MAKSYGCKNAFIYNDDNIIEYSKEITKGNGFDLVYDSVGLDTFEQSYNLASNCGYLINFGQSSGPIPPVEMSKLAQKSLSISRPILFHYTNQRSLFENMSRSVFDQFINNVYSLEEKMCFDLKNVSQAHDILESRKGGGSLYLKP
;
A
#
# COMPACT_ATOMS: atom_id res chain seq x y z
N MET A 1 -2.69 -5.23 14.62
CA MET A 1 -3.58 -4.82 13.49
C MET A 1 -3.34 -5.64 12.23
N ALA A 2 -2.22 -5.56 11.45
CA ALA A 2 -2.09 -6.31 10.20
C ALA A 2 -2.33 -7.83 10.34
N LYS A 3 -1.78 -8.47 11.38
CA LYS A 3 -2.02 -9.90 11.65
C LYS A 3 -3.47 -10.23 11.99
N SER A 4 -4.19 -9.35 12.67
CA SER A 4 -5.62 -9.56 12.98
C SER A 4 -6.52 -9.46 11.74
N TYR A 5 -6.01 -8.85 10.66
CA TYR A 5 -6.67 -8.80 9.35
C TYR A 5 -6.14 -9.84 8.34
N GLY A 6 -5.50 -10.88 8.83
CA GLY A 6 -5.11 -12.03 8.00
C GLY A 6 -3.71 -11.97 7.40
N CYS A 7 -2.89 -10.94 7.68
CA CYS A 7 -1.50 -10.95 7.24
C CYS A 7 -0.72 -12.06 7.94
N LYS A 8 -0.12 -12.94 7.15
CA LYS A 8 0.71 -14.05 7.67
C LYS A 8 1.92 -13.52 8.45
N ASN A 9 2.59 -12.51 7.91
CA ASN A 9 3.74 -11.84 8.52
C ASN A 9 3.51 -10.33 8.53
N ALA A 10 3.98 -9.64 9.58
CA ALA A 10 3.90 -8.19 9.68
C ALA A 10 5.17 -7.67 10.32
N PHE A 11 5.81 -6.71 9.66
CA PHE A 11 7.07 -6.08 10.06
C PHE A 11 6.92 -4.57 10.03
N ILE A 12 7.78 -3.87 10.75
CA ILE A 12 7.89 -2.41 10.66
C ILE A 12 8.87 -2.12 9.52
N TYR A 13 8.48 -1.31 8.53
CA TYR A 13 9.26 -1.10 7.30
C TYR A 13 10.60 -0.38 7.52
N ASN A 14 10.77 0.32 8.64
CA ASN A 14 12.03 0.95 9.05
C ASN A 14 12.84 0.09 10.03
N ASP A 15 12.53 -1.19 10.16
CA ASP A 15 13.35 -2.15 10.89
C ASP A 15 14.55 -2.55 10.02
N ASP A 16 15.75 -2.39 10.53
CA ASP A 16 17.00 -2.69 9.83
C ASP A 16 17.10 -4.18 9.40
N ASN A 17 16.35 -5.05 10.04
CA ASN A 17 16.33 -6.49 9.77
C ASN A 17 15.31 -6.94 8.72
N ILE A 18 14.51 -6.03 8.12
CA ILE A 18 13.43 -6.42 7.21
C ILE A 18 13.91 -7.23 6.01
N ILE A 19 15.10 -6.92 5.49
CA ILE A 19 15.69 -7.65 4.37
C ILE A 19 16.06 -9.08 4.80
N GLU A 20 16.56 -9.26 6.01
CA GLU A 20 16.95 -10.55 6.55
C GLU A 20 15.74 -11.43 6.82
N TYR A 21 14.71 -10.88 7.45
CA TYR A 21 13.41 -11.55 7.62
C TYR A 21 12.76 -11.92 6.28
N SER A 22 12.88 -11.06 5.28
CA SER A 22 12.34 -11.35 3.95
C SER A 22 13.04 -12.54 3.30
N LYS A 23 14.36 -12.65 3.43
CA LYS A 23 15.13 -13.79 2.92
C LYS A 23 14.72 -15.08 3.60
N GLU A 24 14.53 -15.06 4.92
CA GLU A 24 14.05 -16.21 5.67
C GLU A 24 12.68 -16.69 5.16
N ILE A 25 11.72 -15.78 5.03
CA ILE A 25 10.35 -16.09 4.58
C ILE A 25 10.31 -16.60 3.15
N THR A 26 11.12 -16.01 2.26
CA THR A 26 11.14 -16.29 0.82
C THR A 26 12.22 -17.32 0.42
N LYS A 27 12.93 -17.87 1.40
CA LYS A 27 14.07 -18.76 1.17
C LYS A 27 15.14 -18.13 0.26
N GLY A 28 15.34 -16.83 0.41
CA GLY A 28 16.30 -16.05 -0.36
C GLY A 28 15.85 -15.55 -1.74
N ASN A 29 14.68 -15.97 -2.22
CA ASN A 29 14.21 -15.62 -3.58
C ASN A 29 13.66 -14.20 -3.72
N GLY A 30 13.25 -13.56 -2.62
CA GLY A 30 12.50 -12.30 -2.64
C GLY A 30 11.00 -12.52 -2.92
N PHE A 31 10.26 -11.43 -3.04
CA PHE A 31 8.82 -11.45 -3.31
C PHE A 31 8.53 -11.23 -4.79
N ASP A 32 7.67 -12.06 -5.38
CA ASP A 32 7.28 -11.94 -6.78
C ASP A 32 6.49 -10.67 -7.07
N LEU A 33 5.80 -10.14 -6.03
CA LEU A 33 5.02 -8.93 -6.13
C LEU A 33 5.20 -8.06 -4.87
N VAL A 34 5.63 -6.82 -5.08
CA VAL A 34 5.79 -5.81 -4.04
C VAL A 34 4.87 -4.64 -4.33
N TYR A 35 4.00 -4.27 -3.38
CA TYR A 35 3.17 -3.07 -3.42
C TYR A 35 3.77 -1.99 -2.53
N ASP A 36 4.03 -0.81 -3.08
CA ASP A 36 4.60 0.34 -2.38
C ASP A 36 3.69 1.56 -2.52
N SER A 37 3.22 2.07 -1.39
CA SER A 37 2.39 3.30 -1.30
C SER A 37 3.16 4.51 -0.77
N VAL A 38 4.40 4.32 -0.31
CA VAL A 38 5.18 5.34 0.42
C VAL A 38 6.09 6.12 -0.52
N GLY A 39 6.83 5.46 -1.39
CA GLY A 39 7.60 6.09 -2.46
C GLY A 39 9.05 6.39 -2.08
N LEU A 40 9.43 7.67 -1.95
CA LEU A 40 10.82 8.10 -1.78
C LEU A 40 11.57 7.30 -0.69
N ASP A 41 10.98 7.17 0.48
CA ASP A 41 11.64 6.55 1.65
C ASP A 41 11.74 5.01 1.54
N THR A 42 10.89 4.38 0.72
CA THR A 42 10.77 2.91 0.70
C THR A 42 11.16 2.29 -0.63
N PHE A 43 11.37 3.06 -1.69
CA PHE A 43 11.61 2.52 -3.03
C PHE A 43 12.81 1.57 -3.08
N GLU A 44 13.95 1.96 -2.49
CA GLU A 44 15.16 1.13 -2.48
C GLU A 44 14.95 -0.19 -1.72
N GLN A 45 14.25 -0.12 -0.59
CA GLN A 45 13.91 -1.31 0.17
C GLN A 45 12.96 -2.21 -0.62
N SER A 46 11.92 -1.63 -1.23
CA SER A 46 10.95 -2.34 -2.07
C SER A 46 11.62 -3.02 -3.26
N TYR A 47 12.58 -2.34 -3.91
CA TYR A 47 13.41 -2.92 -4.96
C TYR A 47 14.23 -4.12 -4.46
N ASN A 48 14.86 -3.99 -3.29
CA ASN A 48 15.68 -5.05 -2.71
C ASN A 48 14.86 -6.28 -2.31
N LEU A 49 13.63 -6.07 -1.84
CA LEU A 49 12.69 -7.12 -1.46
C LEU A 49 12.11 -7.90 -2.64
N ALA A 50 12.07 -7.30 -3.83
CA ALA A 50 11.53 -7.95 -5.02
C ALA A 50 12.43 -9.08 -5.52
N SER A 51 11.82 -10.17 -5.99
CA SER A 51 12.52 -11.30 -6.63
C SER A 51 13.01 -10.94 -8.03
N ASN A 52 13.86 -11.80 -8.59
CA ASN A 52 14.16 -11.77 -10.02
C ASN A 52 12.89 -12.03 -10.83
N CYS A 53 12.71 -11.30 -11.93
CA CYS A 53 11.50 -11.32 -12.76
C CYS A 53 10.21 -10.93 -12.01
N GLY A 54 10.33 -10.31 -10.84
CA GLY A 54 9.21 -9.85 -10.02
C GLY A 54 8.58 -8.55 -10.51
N TYR A 55 7.57 -8.10 -9.76
CA TYR A 55 6.83 -6.87 -10.02
C TYR A 55 6.89 -5.94 -8.81
N LEU A 56 7.23 -4.67 -9.05
CA LEU A 56 7.15 -3.60 -8.07
C LEU A 56 6.05 -2.61 -8.50
N ILE A 57 4.97 -2.57 -7.76
CA ILE A 57 3.82 -1.71 -8.03
C ILE A 57 3.86 -0.53 -7.05
N ASN A 58 4.37 0.62 -7.50
CA ASN A 58 4.30 1.84 -6.71
C ASN A 58 2.98 2.57 -6.99
N PHE A 59 2.02 2.48 -6.09
CA PHE A 59 0.70 3.09 -6.25
C PHE A 59 0.50 4.37 -5.40
N GLY A 60 1.53 4.79 -4.65
CA GLY A 60 1.51 6.00 -3.83
C GLY A 60 2.90 6.60 -3.64
N GLN A 61 2.96 7.85 -3.21
CA GLN A 61 4.18 8.60 -2.94
C GLN A 61 4.00 9.50 -1.71
N SER A 62 3.54 8.93 -0.59
CA SER A 62 3.24 9.69 0.63
C SER A 62 4.48 10.32 1.27
N SER A 63 5.67 9.77 1.05
CA SER A 63 6.95 10.36 1.51
C SER A 63 7.63 11.25 0.47
N GLY A 64 7.11 11.31 -0.75
CA GLY A 64 7.66 12.09 -1.84
C GLY A 64 7.87 11.30 -3.13
N PRO A 65 8.21 12.00 -4.23
CA PRO A 65 8.42 11.36 -5.52
C PRO A 65 9.69 10.51 -5.53
N ILE A 66 9.60 9.35 -6.17
CA ILE A 66 10.75 8.49 -6.43
C ILE A 66 11.68 9.20 -7.45
N PRO A 67 13.00 9.25 -7.20
CA PRO A 67 13.96 9.75 -8.18
C PRO A 67 13.91 8.97 -9.50
N PRO A 68 14.48 9.50 -10.60
CA PRO A 68 14.62 8.75 -11.85
C PRO A 68 15.28 7.40 -11.64
N VAL A 69 14.67 6.34 -12.18
CA VAL A 69 15.17 4.97 -12.07
C VAL A 69 15.87 4.60 -13.36
N GLU A 70 17.13 4.23 -13.28
CA GLU A 70 17.89 3.77 -14.44
C GLU A 70 17.42 2.38 -14.89
N MET A 71 17.27 2.21 -16.21
CA MET A 71 16.91 0.91 -16.80
C MET A 71 17.91 -0.20 -16.49
N SER A 72 19.19 0.17 -16.37
CA SER A 72 20.28 -0.73 -15.96
C SER A 72 20.03 -1.35 -14.57
N LYS A 73 19.44 -0.59 -13.63
CA LYS A 73 19.06 -1.08 -12.32
C LYS A 73 17.98 -2.17 -12.41
N LEU A 74 16.98 -1.96 -13.27
CA LEU A 74 15.92 -2.96 -13.48
C LEU A 74 16.45 -4.23 -14.13
N ALA A 75 17.40 -4.09 -15.04
CA ALA A 75 18.03 -5.23 -15.74
C ALA A 75 18.73 -6.20 -14.78
N GLN A 76 19.23 -5.72 -13.63
CA GLN A 76 19.90 -6.58 -12.64
C GLN A 76 19.00 -7.70 -12.09
N LYS A 77 17.69 -7.49 -12.09
CA LYS A 77 16.68 -8.44 -11.60
C LYS A 77 15.64 -8.79 -12.68
N SER A 78 15.75 -8.26 -13.89
CA SER A 78 14.67 -8.30 -14.90
C SER A 78 13.34 -7.84 -14.31
N LEU A 79 13.38 -6.82 -13.44
CA LEU A 79 12.25 -6.35 -12.64
C LEU A 79 11.29 -5.53 -13.50
N SER A 80 9.99 -5.77 -13.34
CA SER A 80 8.92 -4.92 -13.88
C SER A 80 8.48 -3.90 -12.85
N ILE A 81 8.47 -2.60 -13.22
CA ILE A 81 7.93 -1.53 -12.36
C ILE A 81 6.71 -0.91 -13.01
N SER A 82 5.67 -0.68 -12.22
CA SER A 82 4.46 0.00 -12.64
C SER A 82 4.06 1.09 -11.65
N ARG A 83 3.54 2.20 -12.19
CA ARG A 83 2.97 3.31 -11.43
C ARG A 83 1.51 3.53 -11.84
N PRO A 84 0.58 2.68 -11.36
CA PRO A 84 -0.83 2.80 -11.71
C PRO A 84 -1.47 4.04 -11.07
N ILE A 85 -2.41 4.64 -11.78
CA ILE A 85 -3.27 5.72 -11.32
C ILE A 85 -4.72 5.25 -11.47
N LEU A 86 -5.47 5.23 -10.38
CA LEU A 86 -6.84 4.72 -10.33
C LEU A 86 -7.74 5.33 -11.42
N PHE A 87 -7.61 6.63 -11.67
CA PHE A 87 -8.44 7.34 -12.65
C PHE A 87 -8.31 6.81 -14.08
N HIS A 88 -7.18 6.20 -14.45
CA HIS A 88 -7.04 5.57 -15.76
C HIS A 88 -7.86 4.27 -15.88
N TYR A 89 -8.09 3.60 -14.75
CA TYR A 89 -8.89 2.36 -14.69
C TYR A 89 -10.39 2.64 -14.54
N THR A 90 -10.76 3.84 -14.07
CA THR A 90 -12.15 4.22 -13.77
C THR A 90 -12.68 5.32 -14.67
N ASN A 91 -11.99 5.65 -15.76
CA ASN A 91 -12.36 6.72 -16.69
C ASN A 91 -13.61 6.42 -17.53
N GLN A 92 -14.02 5.16 -17.63
CA GLN A 92 -15.24 4.73 -18.28
C GLN A 92 -16.29 4.34 -17.23
N ARG A 93 -17.52 4.84 -17.38
CA ARG A 93 -18.62 4.61 -16.44
C ARG A 93 -18.85 3.12 -16.17
N SER A 94 -18.86 2.30 -17.21
CA SER A 94 -19.05 0.85 -17.09
C SER A 94 -17.95 0.15 -16.29
N LEU A 95 -16.69 0.55 -16.50
CA LEU A 95 -15.55 0.01 -15.72
C LEU A 95 -15.64 0.44 -14.25
N PHE A 96 -15.94 1.71 -14.01
CA PHE A 96 -16.13 2.23 -12.65
C PHE A 96 -17.24 1.46 -11.91
N GLU A 97 -18.41 1.26 -12.56
CA GLU A 97 -19.53 0.54 -11.95
C GLU A 97 -19.19 -0.93 -11.66
N ASN A 98 -18.48 -1.62 -12.57
CA ASN A 98 -18.07 -3.00 -12.38
C ASN A 98 -17.07 -3.13 -11.22
N MET A 99 -16.06 -2.25 -11.16
CA MET A 99 -15.08 -2.25 -10.08
C MET A 99 -15.73 -1.90 -8.74
N SER A 100 -16.63 -0.89 -8.72
CA SER A 100 -17.36 -0.52 -7.50
C SER A 100 -18.24 -1.67 -7.00
N ARG A 101 -18.97 -2.33 -7.90
CA ARG A 101 -19.78 -3.50 -7.56
C ARG A 101 -18.91 -4.59 -6.93
N SER A 102 -17.77 -4.91 -7.56
CA SER A 102 -16.86 -5.91 -7.02
C SER A 102 -16.40 -5.59 -5.59
N VAL A 103 -16.09 -4.32 -5.31
CA VAL A 103 -15.70 -3.88 -3.95
C VAL A 103 -16.87 -4.02 -2.97
N PHE A 104 -18.08 -3.56 -3.33
CA PHE A 104 -19.25 -3.68 -2.46
C PHE A 104 -19.65 -5.14 -2.20
N ASP A 105 -19.56 -6.00 -3.21
CA ASP A 105 -19.80 -7.43 -3.04
C ASP A 105 -18.85 -8.08 -2.02
N GLN A 106 -17.59 -7.63 -1.97
CA GLN A 106 -16.64 -8.12 -0.96
C GLN A 106 -17.05 -7.69 0.47
N PHE A 107 -17.60 -6.48 0.65
CA PHE A 107 -18.16 -6.06 1.93
C PHE A 107 -19.42 -6.84 2.30
N ILE A 108 -20.33 -7.04 1.36
CA ILE A 108 -21.57 -7.81 1.58
C ILE A 108 -21.25 -9.25 1.98
N ASN A 109 -20.22 -9.83 1.37
CA ASN A 109 -19.77 -11.19 1.65
C ASN A 109 -18.82 -11.29 2.86
N ASN A 110 -18.63 -10.21 3.62
CA ASN A 110 -17.76 -10.13 4.81
C ASN A 110 -16.28 -10.49 4.53
N VAL A 111 -15.81 -10.35 3.29
CA VAL A 111 -14.40 -10.50 2.96
C VAL A 111 -13.61 -9.29 3.48
N TYR A 112 -14.20 -8.10 3.40
CA TYR A 112 -13.68 -6.88 4.02
C TYR A 112 -14.55 -6.49 5.20
N SER A 113 -13.92 -6.09 6.30
CA SER A 113 -14.59 -5.47 7.45
C SER A 113 -14.19 -4.01 7.57
N LEU A 114 -15.16 -3.13 7.80
CA LEU A 114 -14.91 -1.76 8.21
C LEU A 114 -15.04 -1.68 9.72
N GLU A 115 -13.96 -1.32 10.41
CA GLU A 115 -14.06 -0.91 11.79
C GLU A 115 -14.28 0.61 11.83
N GLU A 116 -15.43 1.05 12.31
CA GLU A 116 -15.69 2.46 12.61
C GLU A 116 -14.85 2.89 13.82
N LYS A 117 -13.65 3.41 13.56
CA LYS A 117 -12.72 3.73 14.65
C LYS A 117 -12.69 5.20 15.04
N MET A 118 -12.91 6.13 14.11
CA MET A 118 -12.81 7.57 14.38
C MET A 118 -13.82 8.38 13.59
N CYS A 119 -14.92 8.73 14.26
CA CYS A 119 -15.91 9.66 13.75
C CYS A 119 -15.78 10.99 14.48
N PHE A 120 -15.70 12.09 13.75
CA PHE A 120 -15.70 13.45 14.31
C PHE A 120 -16.84 14.24 13.72
N ASP A 121 -17.44 15.15 14.51
CA ASP A 121 -18.32 16.16 13.96
C ASP A 121 -17.53 17.07 13.01
N LEU A 122 -18.13 17.53 11.93
CA LEU A 122 -17.48 18.42 10.95
C LEU A 122 -16.90 19.67 11.61
N LYS A 123 -17.52 20.20 12.65
CA LYS A 123 -16.99 21.35 13.43
C LYS A 123 -15.65 21.09 14.09
N ASN A 124 -15.28 19.81 14.29
CA ASN A 124 -14.02 19.37 14.91
C ASN A 124 -13.00 18.91 13.88
N VAL A 125 -13.11 19.34 12.62
CA VAL A 125 -12.21 18.95 11.51
C VAL A 125 -10.75 19.17 11.82
N SER A 126 -10.38 20.25 12.51
CA SER A 126 -9.00 20.53 12.90
C SER A 126 -8.41 19.40 13.75
N GLN A 127 -9.15 18.94 14.76
CA GLN A 127 -8.73 17.83 15.61
C GLN A 127 -8.60 16.52 14.83
N ALA A 128 -9.48 16.29 13.85
CA ALA A 128 -9.40 15.12 12.99
C ALA A 128 -8.12 15.14 12.13
N HIS A 129 -7.74 16.31 11.59
CA HIS A 129 -6.49 16.48 10.87
C HIS A 129 -5.26 16.26 11.75
N ASP A 130 -5.23 16.82 12.96
CA ASP A 130 -4.12 16.64 13.91
C ASP A 130 -3.87 15.16 14.21
N ILE A 131 -4.96 14.39 14.41
CA ILE A 131 -4.87 12.94 14.66
C ILE A 131 -4.36 12.22 13.41
N LEU A 132 -4.87 12.54 12.23
CA LEU A 132 -4.44 11.92 10.98
C LEU A 132 -2.96 12.15 10.70
N GLU A 133 -2.49 13.39 10.87
CA GLU A 133 -1.10 13.78 10.64
C GLU A 133 -0.14 13.20 11.70
N SER A 134 -0.61 13.02 12.92
CA SER A 134 0.20 12.44 14.01
C SER A 134 0.55 10.97 13.80
N ARG A 135 -0.08 10.29 12.82
CA ARG A 135 0.04 8.84 12.58
C ARG A 135 -0.32 7.95 13.78
N LYS A 136 -0.92 8.53 14.82
CA LYS A 136 -1.38 7.80 16.03
C LYS A 136 -2.76 7.19 15.86
N GLY A 137 -3.48 7.60 14.82
CA GLY A 137 -4.78 7.06 14.48
C GLY A 137 -4.66 5.68 13.80
N GLY A 138 -5.20 4.66 14.43
CA GLY A 138 -5.20 3.30 13.84
C GLY A 138 -6.52 3.01 13.13
N GLY A 139 -6.73 3.49 11.91
CA GLY A 139 -7.94 3.16 11.15
C GLY A 139 -8.44 4.31 10.27
N SER A 140 -9.59 4.11 9.62
CA SER A 140 -10.22 5.14 8.81
C SER A 140 -10.85 6.22 9.69
N LEU A 141 -10.61 7.48 9.32
CA LEU A 141 -11.18 8.65 9.97
C LEU A 141 -12.23 9.25 9.02
N TYR A 142 -13.39 9.62 9.55
CA TYR A 142 -14.42 10.30 8.77
C TYR A 142 -15.10 11.41 9.57
N LEU A 143 -15.64 12.37 8.84
CA LEU A 143 -16.37 13.50 9.38
C LEU A 143 -17.88 13.30 9.18
N LYS A 144 -18.64 13.58 10.22
CA LYS A 144 -20.10 13.57 10.19
C LYS A 144 -20.58 15.02 10.12
N PRO A 145 -21.45 15.36 9.15
CA PRO A 145 -22.07 16.68 9.04
C PRO A 145 -22.89 17.06 10.27
#